data_4dd3e079a485e7e4fb178c7834c89dad
#
_entry.id   4dd3e079a485e7e4fb178c7834c89dad
#
_cell.length_a   1.000
_cell.length_b   1.000
_cell.length_c   1.000
_cell.angle_alpha   90.00
_cell.angle_beta   90.00
_cell.angle_gamma   90.00
#
_symmetry.space_group_name_H-M   'P 1'
#
loop_
_entity.id
_entity.type
_entity.pdbx_description
1 polymer ?
#
loop_
_entity_poly.entity_id
_entity_poly.type
_entity_poly.pdbx_seq_one_letter_code
_entity_poly.pdbx_strand_id
1 'polypeptide(L)'
;GYAGKDTLDGGLGNDTLVSGAGSDTIRFDTLLNALTNNDTISDFDVAADTIELENAIFTSLSSTGTLAAGSFRAGAGVSAADANDFILYDSTSGALYYDADGNGAGAAVQFASLSSGLALSNVDFLVT
;
A
#
# COMPACT_ATOMS: atom_id res chain seq x y z
N GLY A 1 -10.60 -12.02 -7.03
CA GLY A 1 -10.30 -13.45 -6.91
C GLY A 1 -11.45 -14.22 -6.33
N TYR A 2 -11.29 -15.50 -6.25
CA TYR A 2 -12.19 -16.41 -5.57
C TYR A 2 -11.45 -17.04 -4.40
N ALA A 3 -11.58 -18.35 -4.20
CA ALA A 3 -10.80 -19.06 -3.18
C ALA A 3 -9.47 -19.50 -3.79
N GLY A 4 -8.40 -19.39 -3.03
CA GLY A 4 -7.07 -19.80 -3.44
C GLY A 4 -6.03 -18.73 -3.24
N LYS A 5 -4.94 -18.81 -3.99
CA LYS A 5 -3.88 -17.83 -3.97
C LYS A 5 -3.89 -17.05 -5.28
N ASP A 6 -4.40 -15.84 -5.22
CA ASP A 6 -4.59 -14.99 -6.39
C ASP A 6 -3.58 -13.83 -6.41
N THR A 7 -3.31 -13.30 -7.60
CA THR A 7 -2.59 -12.03 -7.76
C THR A 7 -3.51 -11.08 -8.51
N LEU A 8 -3.80 -9.94 -7.89
CA LEU A 8 -4.66 -8.92 -8.44
C LEU A 8 -3.84 -7.67 -8.78
N ASP A 9 -4.06 -7.17 -9.97
CA ASP A 9 -3.44 -5.95 -10.47
C ASP A 9 -4.54 -5.14 -11.16
N GLY A 10 -4.87 -3.99 -10.60
CA GLY A 10 -5.90 -3.10 -11.15
C GLY A 10 -5.43 -2.37 -12.41
N GLY A 11 -4.12 -2.19 -12.57
CA GLY A 11 -3.57 -1.38 -13.65
C GLY A 11 -3.81 0.10 -13.42
N LEU A 12 -4.02 0.84 -14.52
CA LEU A 12 -4.36 2.25 -14.44
C LEU A 12 -5.87 2.43 -14.21
N GLY A 13 -6.22 3.45 -13.48
CA GLY A 13 -7.60 3.79 -13.15
C GLY A 13 -7.89 3.64 -11.68
N ASN A 14 -9.12 3.95 -11.30
CA ASN A 14 -9.60 3.77 -9.93
C ASN A 14 -10.41 2.47 -9.89
N ASP A 15 -9.78 1.40 -9.49
CA ASP A 15 -10.36 0.06 -9.52
C ASP A 15 -10.85 -0.38 -8.14
N THR A 16 -11.77 -1.33 -8.13
CA THR A 16 -12.17 -2.04 -6.92
C THR A 16 -11.69 -3.48 -7.00
N LEU A 17 -10.82 -3.86 -6.07
CA LEU A 17 -10.20 -5.16 -6.02
C LEU A 17 -10.80 -5.98 -4.88
N VAL A 18 -11.19 -7.21 -5.19
CA VAL A 18 -11.73 -8.17 -4.23
C VAL A 18 -10.88 -9.43 -4.32
N SER A 19 -10.06 -9.68 -3.32
CA SER A 19 -9.12 -10.81 -3.33
C SER A 19 -9.82 -12.14 -3.09
N GLY A 20 -10.80 -12.18 -2.22
CA GLY A 20 -11.52 -13.39 -1.87
C GLY A 20 -10.89 -14.09 -0.68
N ALA A 21 -11.02 -15.41 -0.63
CA ALA A 21 -10.48 -16.22 0.45
C ALA A 21 -9.17 -16.87 0.03
N GLY A 22 -8.15 -16.74 0.87
CA GLY A 22 -6.84 -17.33 0.62
C GLY A 22 -5.71 -16.40 1.01
N SER A 23 -4.54 -16.66 0.47
CA SER A 23 -3.37 -15.79 0.65
C SER A 23 -3.08 -15.10 -0.68
N ASP A 24 -3.57 -13.89 -0.81
CA ASP A 24 -3.59 -13.17 -2.07
C ASP A 24 -2.49 -12.09 -2.13
N THR A 25 -2.16 -11.68 -3.34
CA THR A 25 -1.20 -10.60 -3.58
C THR A 25 -1.89 -9.49 -4.36
N ILE A 26 -1.85 -8.28 -3.84
CA ILE A 26 -2.35 -7.09 -4.50
C ILE A 26 -1.15 -6.30 -5.01
N ARG A 27 -0.99 -6.19 -6.32
CA ARG A 27 0.18 -5.57 -6.96
C ARG A 27 -0.09 -4.13 -7.36
N PHE A 28 0.87 -3.26 -7.06
CA PHE A 28 0.90 -1.87 -7.51
C PHE A 28 2.17 -1.64 -8.35
N ASP A 29 2.02 -1.54 -9.66
CA ASP A 29 3.12 -1.41 -10.61
C ASP A 29 2.90 -0.33 -11.70
N THR A 30 1.93 0.55 -11.50
CA THR A 30 1.63 1.65 -12.41
C THR A 30 1.82 3.01 -11.76
N LEU A 31 2.05 4.05 -12.56
CA LEU A 31 2.30 5.42 -12.07
C LEU A 31 1.19 5.89 -11.15
N LEU A 32 1.57 6.43 -10.00
CA LEU A 32 0.64 6.85 -8.97
C LEU A 32 -0.02 8.19 -9.32
N ASN A 33 -1.33 8.28 -9.07
CA ASN A 33 -2.09 9.51 -9.15
C ASN A 33 -3.31 9.40 -8.23
N ALA A 34 -3.35 10.23 -7.21
CA ALA A 34 -4.40 10.16 -6.19
C ALA A 34 -5.83 10.36 -6.73
N LEU A 35 -5.98 10.97 -7.90
CA LEU A 35 -7.28 11.25 -8.52
C LEU A 35 -7.67 10.19 -9.56
N THR A 36 -6.70 9.63 -10.29
CA THR A 36 -6.96 8.79 -11.46
C THR A 36 -6.41 7.39 -11.37
N ASN A 37 -5.64 7.07 -10.34
CA ASN A 37 -5.06 5.73 -10.12
C ASN A 37 -4.96 5.44 -8.61
N ASN A 38 -6.13 5.33 -8.00
CA ASN A 38 -6.28 5.08 -6.56
C ASN A 38 -7.30 3.95 -6.39
N ASP A 39 -6.82 2.76 -6.08
CA ASP A 39 -7.64 1.56 -6.02
C ASP A 39 -8.24 1.34 -4.63
N THR A 40 -9.40 0.68 -4.61
CA THR A 40 -10.05 0.24 -3.38
C THR A 40 -9.94 -1.27 -3.25
N ILE A 41 -9.39 -1.74 -2.13
CA ILE A 41 -9.31 -3.15 -1.77
C ILE A 41 -10.33 -3.38 -0.66
N SER A 42 -11.40 -4.11 -0.96
CA SER A 42 -12.56 -4.19 -0.07
C SER A 42 -12.47 -5.26 1.01
N ASP A 43 -11.58 -6.24 0.84
CA ASP A 43 -11.53 -7.43 1.70
C ASP A 43 -10.11 -7.86 2.10
N PHE A 44 -9.16 -6.93 2.17
CA PHE A 44 -7.78 -7.25 2.55
C PHE A 44 -7.71 -7.92 3.93
N ASP A 45 -7.12 -9.12 3.96
CA ASP A 45 -6.88 -9.89 5.18
C ASP A 45 -5.43 -9.75 5.62
N VAL A 46 -5.18 -9.01 6.69
CA VAL A 46 -3.84 -8.77 7.24
C VAL A 46 -3.10 -10.06 7.59
N ALA A 47 -3.81 -11.13 7.93
CA ALA A 47 -3.20 -12.40 8.30
C ALA A 47 -2.79 -13.25 7.10
N ALA A 48 -3.36 -12.99 5.92
CA ALA A 48 -3.22 -13.85 4.75
C ALA A 48 -2.68 -13.13 3.51
N ASP A 49 -3.05 -11.87 3.29
CA ASP A 49 -2.77 -11.14 2.05
C ASP A 49 -1.48 -10.32 2.13
N THR A 50 -0.94 -9.99 0.95
CA THR A 50 0.27 -9.18 0.80
C THR A 50 0.06 -8.09 -0.23
N ILE A 51 0.56 -6.88 0.05
CA ILE A 51 0.64 -5.78 -0.90
C ILE A 51 2.03 -5.77 -1.52
N GLU A 52 2.10 -5.87 -2.85
CA GLU A 52 3.34 -5.87 -3.61
C GLU A 52 3.56 -4.50 -4.25
N LEU A 53 4.72 -3.90 -3.99
CA LEU A 53 5.10 -2.56 -4.43
C LEU A 53 6.29 -2.67 -5.38
N GLU A 54 6.09 -2.32 -6.67
CA GLU A 54 7.17 -2.32 -7.66
C GLU A 54 8.08 -1.10 -7.44
N ASN A 55 9.37 -1.30 -7.23
CA ASN A 55 10.30 -0.21 -6.91
C ASN A 55 10.62 0.70 -8.09
N ALA A 56 10.27 0.33 -9.31
CA ALA A 56 10.30 1.24 -10.45
C ALA A 56 9.27 2.38 -10.34
N ILE A 57 8.22 2.17 -9.55
CA ILE A 57 7.17 3.15 -9.25
C ILE A 57 7.42 3.78 -7.86
N PHE A 58 7.62 2.94 -6.85
CA PHE A 58 7.93 3.37 -5.47
C PHE A 58 9.45 3.51 -5.33
N THR A 59 10.00 4.52 -5.98
CA THR A 59 11.45 4.64 -6.22
C THR A 59 12.29 4.89 -4.97
N SER A 60 11.68 5.34 -3.88
CA SER A 60 12.36 5.47 -2.57
C SER A 60 12.58 4.13 -1.88
N LEU A 61 11.88 3.07 -2.32
CA LEU A 61 12.03 1.72 -1.79
C LEU A 61 13.13 0.98 -2.57
N SER A 62 14.38 1.23 -2.21
CA SER A 62 15.54 0.76 -2.97
C SER A 62 15.89 -0.71 -2.76
N SER A 63 15.46 -1.32 -1.66
CA SER A 63 15.74 -2.72 -1.34
C SER A 63 14.51 -3.57 -1.56
N THR A 64 14.65 -4.67 -2.32
CA THR A 64 13.60 -5.65 -2.53
C THR A 64 13.42 -6.57 -1.32
N GLY A 65 12.26 -7.21 -1.23
CA GLY A 65 11.88 -8.06 -0.12
C GLY A 65 10.84 -7.39 0.79
N THR A 66 10.69 -7.90 2.00
CA THR A 66 9.78 -7.30 2.98
C THR A 66 10.14 -5.84 3.23
N LEU A 67 9.15 -4.96 3.21
CA LEU A 67 9.34 -3.53 3.49
C LEU A 67 10.02 -3.33 4.85
N ALA A 68 11.05 -2.49 4.89
CA ALA A 68 11.74 -2.19 6.14
C ALA A 68 10.79 -1.58 7.16
N ALA A 69 10.89 -1.98 8.42
CA ALA A 69 10.01 -1.49 9.49
C ALA A 69 10.04 0.03 9.63
N GLY A 70 11.20 0.65 9.45
CA GLY A 70 11.37 2.10 9.49
C GLY A 70 10.75 2.85 8.31
N SER A 71 10.36 2.15 7.25
CA SER A 71 9.74 2.75 6.06
C SER A 71 8.21 2.72 6.09
N PHE A 72 7.61 2.15 7.13
CA PHE A 72 6.16 2.07 7.30
C PHE A 72 5.71 2.79 8.57
N ARG A 73 4.63 3.55 8.48
CA ARG A 73 4.00 4.20 9.62
C ARG A 73 2.48 4.12 9.50
N ALA A 74 1.81 3.80 10.61
CA ALA A 74 0.36 3.73 10.66
C ALA A 74 -0.18 4.53 11.86
N GLY A 75 -1.38 5.05 11.72
CA GLY A 75 -2.07 5.76 12.79
C GLY A 75 -3.22 6.61 12.26
N ALA A 76 -4.00 7.17 13.17
CA ALA A 76 -5.10 8.07 12.83
C ALA A 76 -4.55 9.40 12.28
N GLY A 77 -4.94 9.76 11.05
CA GLY A 77 -4.46 10.97 10.39
C GLY A 77 -2.96 11.02 10.21
N VAL A 78 -2.33 9.86 9.96
CA VAL A 78 -0.88 9.70 9.95
C VAL A 78 -0.19 10.58 8.90
N SER A 79 0.96 11.12 9.28
CA SER A 79 1.91 11.77 8.38
C SER A 79 3.32 11.25 8.66
N ALA A 80 4.24 11.45 7.72
CA ALA A 80 5.62 11.04 7.90
C ALA A 80 6.26 11.79 9.09
N ALA A 81 6.94 11.05 9.96
CA ALA A 81 7.63 11.60 11.13
C ALA A 81 9.12 11.79 10.88
N ASP A 82 9.72 11.02 9.98
CA ASP A 82 11.13 11.10 9.61
C ASP A 82 11.35 10.89 8.11
N ALA A 83 12.61 10.95 7.68
CA ALA A 83 12.96 10.96 6.26
C ALA A 83 12.71 9.62 5.53
N ASN A 84 12.50 8.54 6.23
CA ASN A 84 12.29 7.21 5.64
C ASN A 84 10.87 6.65 5.83
N ASP A 85 9.94 7.44 6.31
CA ASP A 85 8.52 7.06 6.40
C ASP A 85 7.87 7.19 5.02
N PHE A 86 8.05 6.18 4.17
CA PHE A 86 7.62 6.22 2.78
C PHE A 86 6.22 5.69 2.56
N ILE A 87 5.78 4.70 3.33
CA ILE A 87 4.44 4.08 3.23
C ILE A 87 3.66 4.41 4.49
N LEU A 88 2.50 5.05 4.31
CA LEU A 88 1.65 5.54 5.40
C LEU A 88 0.26 4.94 5.28
N TYR A 89 -0.25 4.44 6.40
CA TYR A 89 -1.62 3.93 6.51
C TYR A 89 -2.42 4.76 7.52
N ASP A 90 -3.47 5.42 7.05
CA ASP A 90 -4.42 6.13 7.92
C ASP A 90 -5.47 5.14 8.43
N SER A 91 -5.35 4.78 9.70
CA SER A 91 -6.22 3.78 10.32
C SER A 91 -7.67 4.24 10.50
N THR A 92 -7.96 5.52 10.40
CA THR A 92 -9.32 6.06 10.51
C THR A 92 -10.08 6.03 9.19
N SER A 93 -9.40 6.27 8.07
CA SER A 93 -9.99 6.29 6.73
C SER A 93 -9.70 5.04 5.91
N GLY A 94 -8.67 4.28 6.25
CA GLY A 94 -8.18 3.15 5.46
C GLY A 94 -7.27 3.55 4.31
N ALA A 95 -6.91 4.81 4.16
CA ALA A 95 -6.10 5.29 3.06
C ALA A 95 -4.63 4.86 3.17
N LEU A 96 -4.05 4.39 2.06
CA LEU A 96 -2.63 4.13 1.90
C LEU A 96 -1.98 5.23 1.08
N TYR A 97 -0.86 5.75 1.57
CA TYR A 97 -0.09 6.82 0.91
C TYR A 97 1.35 6.38 0.65
N TYR A 98 1.91 6.91 -0.43
CA TYR A 98 3.35 6.90 -0.68
C TYR A 98 3.90 8.31 -0.56
N ASP A 99 4.89 8.50 0.31
CA ASP A 99 5.60 9.77 0.49
C ASP A 99 7.07 9.58 0.11
N ALA A 100 7.44 10.02 -1.09
CA ALA A 100 8.74 9.75 -1.68
C ALA A 100 9.92 10.39 -0.94
N ASP A 101 9.68 11.47 -0.23
CA ASP A 101 10.70 12.19 0.56
C ASP A 101 10.47 12.11 2.08
N GLY A 102 9.57 11.23 2.52
CA GLY A 102 9.24 11.09 3.93
C GLY A 102 8.73 12.40 4.51
N ASN A 103 9.36 12.91 5.56
CA ASN A 103 8.96 14.17 6.20
C ASN A 103 9.45 15.42 5.46
N GLY A 104 9.95 15.29 4.24
CA GLY A 104 10.32 16.41 3.39
C GLY A 104 9.12 17.26 2.94
N ALA A 105 9.38 18.23 2.06
CA ALA A 105 8.36 19.18 1.60
C ALA A 105 7.36 18.60 0.60
N GLY A 106 7.66 17.47 -0.02
CA GLY A 106 6.78 16.80 -0.99
C GLY A 106 5.56 16.20 -0.30
N ALA A 107 4.40 16.26 -0.97
CA ALA A 107 3.16 15.69 -0.46
C ALA A 107 3.09 14.18 -0.68
N ALA A 108 2.50 13.46 0.28
CA ALA A 108 2.16 12.07 0.12
C ALA A 108 1.07 11.88 -0.95
N VAL A 109 1.16 10.80 -1.72
CA VAL A 109 0.20 10.46 -2.77
C VAL A 109 -0.58 9.22 -2.33
N GLN A 110 -1.90 9.35 -2.24
CA GLN A 110 -2.77 8.21 -1.96
C GLN A 110 -2.79 7.28 -3.17
N PHE A 111 -2.54 5.98 -2.96
CA PHE A 111 -2.57 5.00 -4.03
C PHE A 111 -3.58 3.87 -3.80
N ALA A 112 -4.10 3.73 -2.60
CA ALA A 112 -5.11 2.72 -2.28
C ALA A 112 -5.97 3.12 -1.09
N SER A 113 -7.12 2.46 -0.98
CA SER A 113 -8.00 2.52 0.18
C SER A 113 -8.29 1.09 0.64
N LEU A 114 -8.02 0.82 1.90
CA LEU A 114 -8.35 -0.43 2.58
C LEU A 114 -9.48 -0.18 3.58
N SER A 115 -9.92 -1.22 4.28
CA SER A 115 -10.80 -1.06 5.43
C SER A 115 -10.10 -0.25 6.53
N SER A 116 -10.86 0.53 7.28
CA SER A 116 -10.32 1.23 8.45
C SER A 116 -9.99 0.26 9.59
N GLY A 117 -9.06 0.66 10.46
CA GLY A 117 -8.76 -0.09 11.68
C GLY A 117 -7.99 -1.40 11.48
N LEU A 118 -7.37 -1.62 10.31
CA LEU A 118 -6.54 -2.81 10.09
C LEU A 118 -5.23 -2.71 10.88
N ALA A 119 -4.77 -3.84 11.41
CA ALA A 119 -3.49 -3.96 12.11
C ALA A 119 -2.34 -4.16 11.10
N LEU A 120 -2.22 -3.26 10.12
CA LEU A 120 -1.14 -3.31 9.13
C LEU A 120 0.23 -3.06 9.75
N SER A 121 1.23 -3.75 9.24
CA SER A 121 2.64 -3.52 9.57
C SER A 121 3.50 -3.64 8.29
N ASN A 122 4.81 -3.42 8.42
CA ASN A 122 5.73 -3.54 7.30
C ASN A 122 5.76 -4.94 6.68
N VAL A 123 5.45 -5.97 7.44
CA VAL A 123 5.47 -7.37 6.95
C VAL A 123 4.35 -7.68 5.95
N ASP A 124 3.33 -6.82 5.86
CA ASP A 124 2.24 -6.93 4.90
C ASP A 124 2.62 -6.43 3.50
N PHE A 125 3.80 -5.84 3.36
CA PHE A 125 4.28 -5.24 2.12
C PHE A 125 5.54 -5.95 1.60
N LEU A 126 5.55 -6.23 0.30
CA LEU A 126 6.68 -6.82 -0.42
C LEU A 126 7.14 -5.86 -1.51
N VAL A 127 8.40 -5.45 -1.47
CA VAL A 127 9.02 -4.61 -2.51
C VAL A 127 9.64 -5.50 -3.58
N THR A 128 9.30 -5.25 -4.83
CA THR A 128 9.79 -6.03 -5.98
C THR A 128 10.54 -5.19 -7.00
#